data_6493f4b486b08ddb7348c83f79a46b5f
#
_entry.id   6493f4b486b08ddb7348c83f79a46b5f
#
_cell.length_a   1.000
_cell.length_b   1.000
_cell.length_c   1.000
_cell.angle_alpha   90.00
_cell.angle_beta   90.00
_cell.angle_gamma   90.00
#
_symmetry.space_group_name_H-M   'P 1'
#
loop_
_entity.id
_entity.type
_entity.pdbx_description
1 polymer ?
#
loop_
_entity_poly.entity_id
_entity_poly.type
_entity_poly.pdbx_seq_one_letter_code
_entity_poly.pdbx_strand_id
1 'polypeptide(L)'
;MTVMNAGWSWGGCFADFNNDSFLDLYVLSGYFTAPKELASELDLESNLWRTMVRTDENLSRPSFRFSPEWKRTPAPDNLGPQIDARLAGVDRQGDKILVHSLNGNERNHYFANRPSSVAVPVLGLSGDGGRSFEDISALSGLDNPADSRGFAVLDYDRDGWQDIALVNANQPLFNLYHNEMPAAGLNGGMIAIRFVGGNRTPGPSREFASRDGYGARVKVDLGDTKLIREHRCGDGWSTQNSATMIVGIGSHTNVASITVQWPSGKTASARAIPEGTLLTVYENRADSPSKTAFVGAPYRVKPRAGRVERSASEKMPRLDPQLNERERQR
;
A
#
# COMPACT_ATOMS: atom_id res chain seq x y z
N MET A 1 -11.79 -2.56 17.05
CA MET A 1 -10.84 -1.44 17.07
C MET A 1 -11.03 -0.65 15.78
N THR A 2 -11.26 0.62 15.85
CA THR A 2 -11.42 1.45 14.66
C THR A 2 -10.03 1.85 14.17
N VAL A 3 -9.80 1.78 12.86
CA VAL A 3 -8.59 2.32 12.20
C VAL A 3 -8.66 3.85 12.30
N MET A 4 -8.27 4.42 13.45
CA MET A 4 -8.50 5.84 13.72
C MET A 4 -7.24 6.68 13.78
N ASN A 5 -6.06 6.08 13.86
CA ASN A 5 -4.81 6.85 13.96
C ASN A 5 -3.66 6.06 13.34
N ALA A 6 -3.20 6.52 12.21
CA ALA A 6 -2.01 6.01 11.53
C ALA A 6 -0.95 7.11 11.35
N GLY A 7 -0.94 8.12 12.24
CA GLY A 7 0.01 9.21 12.22
C GLY A 7 -0.11 10.09 10.97
N TRP A 8 1.01 10.66 10.53
CA TRP A 8 1.08 11.44 9.28
C TRP A 8 1.15 10.49 8.08
N SER A 9 -0.04 10.07 7.63
CA SER A 9 -0.17 9.06 6.58
C SER A 9 -0.04 9.66 5.18
N TRP A 10 0.83 9.06 4.34
CA TRP A 10 0.98 9.39 2.92
C TRP A 10 0.09 8.54 2.02
N GLY A 11 -0.29 7.37 2.48
CA GLY A 11 -1.15 6.49 1.71
C GLY A 11 -1.35 5.14 2.36
N GLY A 12 -2.37 4.44 1.90
CA GLY A 12 -2.67 3.08 2.30
C GLY A 12 -3.21 2.28 1.13
N CYS A 13 -3.08 0.98 1.20
CA CYS A 13 -3.60 0.06 0.21
C CYS A 13 -4.27 -1.13 0.91
N PHE A 14 -5.41 -1.52 0.35
CA PHE A 14 -6.08 -2.75 0.72
C PHE A 14 -5.56 -3.90 -0.13
N ALA A 15 -4.98 -4.93 0.50
CA ALA A 15 -4.51 -6.14 -0.14
C ALA A 15 -4.77 -7.36 0.75
N ASP A 16 -4.87 -8.53 0.17
CA ASP A 16 -5.06 -9.78 0.90
C ASP A 16 -3.69 -10.44 1.08
N PHE A 17 -2.99 -10.06 2.17
CA PHE A 17 -1.61 -10.52 2.42
C PHE A 17 -1.54 -11.95 2.94
N ASN A 18 -2.63 -12.45 3.55
CA ASN A 18 -2.71 -13.79 4.14
C ASN A 18 -3.52 -14.78 3.28
N ASN A 19 -3.95 -14.37 2.09
CA ASN A 19 -4.76 -15.16 1.16
C ASN A 19 -6.06 -15.73 1.76
N ASP A 20 -6.64 -15.08 2.79
CA ASP A 20 -7.87 -15.49 3.45
C ASP A 20 -9.15 -15.03 2.74
N SER A 21 -9.03 -14.39 1.59
CA SER A 21 -10.07 -13.78 0.76
C SER A 21 -10.58 -12.40 1.22
N PHE A 22 -10.15 -11.93 2.37
CA PHE A 22 -10.50 -10.62 2.88
C PHE A 22 -9.30 -9.66 2.78
N LEU A 23 -9.59 -8.40 2.49
CA LEU A 23 -8.53 -7.41 2.32
C LEU A 23 -8.08 -6.88 3.68
N ASP A 24 -6.80 -6.95 3.94
CA ASP A 24 -6.09 -6.25 5.00
C ASP A 24 -5.78 -4.82 4.57
N LEU A 25 -5.29 -3.99 5.49
CA LEU A 25 -4.91 -2.61 5.22
C LEU A 25 -3.48 -2.35 5.68
N TYR A 26 -2.62 -1.91 4.77
CA TYR A 26 -1.30 -1.38 5.10
C TYR A 26 -1.27 0.13 4.89
N VAL A 27 -0.75 0.88 5.89
CA VAL A 27 -0.72 2.35 5.89
C VAL A 27 0.69 2.82 6.19
N LEU A 28 1.15 3.77 5.39
CA LEU A 28 2.45 4.42 5.57
C LEU A 28 2.34 5.61 6.50
N SER A 29 3.40 5.85 7.28
CA SER A 29 3.49 6.97 8.21
C SER A 29 4.86 7.63 8.17
N GLY A 30 4.97 8.80 8.81
CA GLY A 30 6.17 9.61 8.94
C GLY A 30 6.27 10.74 7.94
N TYR A 31 6.64 11.93 8.41
CA TYR A 31 6.83 13.10 7.55
C TYR A 31 8.30 13.48 7.39
N PHE A 32 8.96 13.82 8.48
CA PHE A 32 10.36 14.20 8.47
C PHE A 32 11.03 13.84 9.80
N THR A 33 12.00 12.95 9.73
CA THR A 33 12.86 12.61 10.86
C THR A 33 14.18 13.38 10.74
N ALA A 34 14.51 14.18 11.73
CA ALA A 34 15.77 14.91 11.79
C ALA A 34 16.95 13.92 11.82
N PRO A 35 18.07 14.23 11.12
CA PRO A 35 19.29 13.43 11.22
C PRO A 35 19.76 13.35 12.69
N LYS A 36 20.13 12.14 13.13
CA LYS A 36 20.45 11.85 14.54
C LYS A 36 21.47 12.81 15.15
N GLU A 37 22.44 13.25 14.36
CA GLU A 37 23.53 14.14 14.78
C GLU A 37 23.08 15.59 15.00
N LEU A 38 21.94 15.96 14.39
CA LEU A 38 21.38 17.29 14.40
C LEU A 38 20.03 17.34 15.10
N ALA A 39 19.49 16.19 15.50
CA ALA A 39 18.15 16.08 16.06
C ALA A 39 18.06 16.81 17.40
N SER A 40 17.07 17.70 17.53
CA SER A 40 16.61 18.17 18.83
C SER A 40 15.73 17.11 19.50
N GLU A 41 15.51 17.25 20.81
CA GLU A 41 14.58 16.36 21.54
C GLU A 41 13.10 16.63 21.22
N LEU A 42 12.81 17.65 20.40
CA LEU A 42 11.45 18.07 20.09
C LEU A 42 10.98 17.51 18.75
N ASP A 43 9.86 16.82 18.78
CA ASP A 43 9.03 16.59 17.61
C ASP A 43 7.91 17.63 17.58
N LEU A 44 7.74 18.32 16.44
CA LEU A 44 6.84 19.47 16.32
C LEU A 44 5.36 19.10 16.15
N GLU A 45 5.01 17.85 15.97
CA GLU A 45 3.64 17.41 15.70
C GLU A 45 2.63 18.00 16.70
N SER A 46 2.82 17.69 17.97
CA SER A 46 1.90 18.14 19.01
C SER A 46 1.87 19.65 19.18
N ASN A 47 2.98 20.32 18.89
CA ASN A 47 3.10 21.77 19.00
C ASN A 47 2.48 22.49 17.79
N LEU A 48 2.60 21.94 16.59
CA LEU A 48 1.99 22.50 15.40
C LEU A 48 0.46 22.52 15.54
N TRP A 49 -0.13 21.37 15.87
CA TRP A 49 -1.58 21.27 16.08
C TRP A 49 -2.07 22.16 17.23
N ARG A 50 -1.36 22.20 18.35
CA ARG A 50 -1.70 23.11 19.47
C ARG A 50 -1.61 24.57 19.07
N THR A 51 -0.66 24.93 18.23
CA THR A 51 -0.51 26.31 17.75
C THR A 51 -1.62 26.65 16.77
N MET A 52 -1.96 25.76 15.84
CA MET A 52 -3.07 25.94 14.89
C MET A 52 -4.40 26.07 15.61
N VAL A 53 -4.66 25.22 16.61
CA VAL A 53 -5.91 25.25 17.39
C VAL A 53 -5.99 26.49 18.30
N ARG A 54 -4.86 26.98 18.82
CA ARG A 54 -4.84 28.17 19.70
C ARG A 54 -4.90 29.49 18.94
N THR A 55 -4.50 29.54 17.70
CA THR A 55 -4.48 30.79 16.92
C THR A 55 -5.82 31.10 16.25
N ASP A 56 -6.74 30.15 16.21
CA ASP A 56 -8.06 30.37 15.65
C ASP A 56 -9.15 29.94 16.63
N GLU A 57 -9.61 30.91 17.43
CA GLU A 57 -10.76 30.71 18.34
C GLU A 57 -12.05 30.35 17.58
N ASN A 58 -12.09 30.55 16.25
CA ASN A 58 -13.20 30.17 15.40
C ASN A 58 -13.10 28.73 14.87
N LEU A 59 -11.93 28.08 14.94
CA LEU A 59 -11.77 26.63 14.64
C LEU A 59 -12.40 25.71 15.69
N SER A 60 -12.78 26.23 16.86
CA SER A 60 -13.50 25.48 17.87
C SER A 60 -14.94 25.09 17.46
N ARG A 61 -15.41 25.56 16.31
CA ARG A 61 -16.67 25.13 15.73
C ARG A 61 -16.41 24.07 14.65
N PRO A 62 -16.80 22.80 14.84
CA PRO A 62 -16.70 21.78 13.81
C PRO A 62 -17.71 22.10 12.68
N SER A 63 -17.34 23.02 11.80
CA SER A 63 -18.12 23.30 10.61
C SER A 63 -17.31 22.91 9.40
N PHE A 64 -17.63 21.76 8.80
CA PHE A 64 -17.29 21.43 7.42
C PHE A 64 -17.98 22.40 6.43
N ARG A 65 -17.96 23.70 6.71
CA ARG A 65 -18.40 24.70 5.77
C ARG A 65 -17.17 25.19 5.04
N PHE A 66 -17.03 24.75 3.80
CA PHE A 66 -16.29 25.51 2.81
C PHE A 66 -16.96 26.88 2.68
N SER A 67 -16.63 27.80 3.56
CA SER A 67 -17.04 29.18 3.43
C SER A 67 -16.18 29.84 2.36
N PRO A 68 -16.78 30.49 1.35
CA PRO A 68 -16.03 31.32 0.41
C PRO A 68 -15.24 32.45 1.08
N GLU A 69 -15.56 32.75 2.33
CA GLU A 69 -14.88 33.74 3.16
C GLU A 69 -13.51 33.29 3.65
N TRP A 70 -13.22 31.98 3.63
CA TRP A 70 -11.91 31.45 3.98
C TRP A 70 -10.76 31.97 3.08
N LYS A 71 -11.10 32.43 1.88
CA LYS A 71 -10.16 33.11 0.97
C LYS A 71 -9.90 34.58 1.30
N ARG A 72 -10.59 35.15 2.28
CA ARG A 72 -10.56 36.60 2.56
C ARG A 72 -10.03 36.99 3.93
N THR A 73 -9.80 36.04 4.83
CA THR A 73 -9.07 36.35 6.08
C THR A 73 -7.59 36.19 5.77
N PRO A 74 -6.81 37.27 5.68
CA PRO A 74 -5.37 37.15 5.66
C PRO A 74 -4.97 36.40 6.94
N ALA A 75 -4.19 35.32 6.80
CA ALA A 75 -3.49 34.77 7.95
C ALA A 75 -2.77 35.94 8.63
N PRO A 76 -2.74 36.01 9.96
CA PRO A 76 -1.98 37.09 10.65
C PRO A 76 -0.62 37.17 9.99
N ASP A 77 -0.20 38.39 9.58
CA ASP A 77 1.01 38.64 8.76
C ASP A 77 2.30 38.03 9.32
N ASN A 78 2.25 37.54 10.54
CA ASN A 78 3.36 36.93 11.27
C ASN A 78 3.23 35.41 11.45
N LEU A 79 2.13 34.79 11.02
CA LEU A 79 1.95 33.32 11.18
C LEU A 79 2.79 32.54 10.17
N GLY A 80 2.83 32.99 8.89
CA GLY A 80 3.63 32.38 7.85
C GLY A 80 5.12 32.28 8.21
N PRO A 81 5.80 33.38 8.54
CA PRO A 81 7.19 33.35 8.97
C PRO A 81 7.44 32.53 10.24
N GLN A 82 6.49 32.47 11.17
CA GLN A 82 6.62 31.64 12.38
C GLN A 82 6.42 30.16 12.08
N ILE A 83 5.50 29.81 11.18
CA ILE A 83 5.34 28.44 10.69
C ILE A 83 6.56 28.04 9.87
N ASP A 84 7.02 28.89 8.96
CA ASP A 84 8.21 28.63 8.14
C ASP A 84 9.48 28.51 8.99
N ALA A 85 9.67 29.36 10.00
CA ALA A 85 10.79 29.25 10.93
C ALA A 85 10.72 28.00 11.82
N ARG A 86 9.53 27.54 12.17
CA ARG A 86 9.33 26.33 12.95
C ARG A 86 9.38 25.08 12.07
N LEU A 87 8.86 25.12 10.84
CA LEU A 87 9.00 24.06 9.84
C LEU A 87 10.43 23.94 9.32
N ALA A 88 11.16 25.05 9.24
CA ALA A 88 12.61 25.04 9.00
C ALA A 88 13.37 24.36 10.15
N GLY A 89 12.69 24.21 11.31
CA GLY A 89 13.10 23.30 12.38
C GLY A 89 14.50 23.57 12.93
N VAL A 90 14.98 24.80 12.83
CA VAL A 90 16.33 25.15 13.22
C VAL A 90 16.30 25.86 14.56
N ASP A 91 16.80 25.21 15.59
CA ASP A 91 17.09 25.84 16.87
C ASP A 91 18.62 26.04 17.03
N ARG A 92 19.03 27.13 17.65
CA ARG A 92 20.44 27.39 17.94
C ARG A 92 20.68 27.12 19.41
N GLN A 93 21.43 26.10 19.71
CA GLN A 93 21.95 25.85 21.05
C GLN A 93 23.46 26.17 21.07
N GLY A 94 23.77 27.46 21.35
CA GLY A 94 25.12 27.99 21.16
C GLY A 94 25.51 28.02 19.68
N ASP A 95 26.64 27.42 19.33
CA ASP A 95 27.10 27.29 17.92
C ASP A 95 26.51 26.09 17.18
N LYS A 96 25.72 25.28 17.85
CA LYS A 96 25.08 24.09 17.20
C LYS A 96 23.73 24.47 16.61
N ILE A 97 23.51 24.04 15.37
CA ILE A 97 22.22 24.08 14.70
C ILE A 97 21.54 22.75 14.95
N LEU A 98 20.41 22.76 15.63
CA LEU A 98 19.56 21.60 15.84
C LEU A 98 18.38 21.64 14.89
N VAL A 99 17.99 20.49 14.39
CA VAL A 99 16.85 20.31 13.48
C VAL A 99 15.76 19.55 14.22
N HIS A 100 14.53 20.03 14.17
CA HIS A 100 13.38 19.34 14.76
C HIS A 100 12.82 18.32 13.79
N SER A 101 12.42 17.17 14.31
CA SER A 101 11.55 16.26 13.57
C SER A 101 10.12 16.83 13.47
N LEU A 102 9.41 16.42 12.43
CA LEU A 102 7.98 16.70 12.27
C LEU A 102 7.30 15.40 11.93
N ASN A 103 6.51 14.85 12.86
CA ASN A 103 5.96 13.50 12.73
C ASN A 103 7.05 12.49 12.28
N GLY A 104 8.22 12.60 12.91
CA GLY A 104 9.36 11.73 12.61
C GLY A 104 9.29 10.43 13.39
N ASN A 105 9.96 9.40 12.89
CA ASN A 105 10.00 8.06 13.50
C ASN A 105 8.63 7.43 13.72
N GLU A 106 7.59 7.90 13.04
CA GLU A 106 6.28 7.27 13.08
C GLU A 106 6.34 5.93 12.34
N ARG A 107 5.76 4.91 12.97
CA ARG A 107 5.76 3.56 12.40
C ARG A 107 4.64 3.40 11.39
N ASN A 108 4.92 2.62 10.35
CA ASN A 108 3.88 2.15 9.44
C ASN A 108 2.93 1.20 10.16
N HIS A 109 1.69 1.10 9.67
CA HIS A 109 0.66 0.28 10.29
C HIS A 109 0.17 -0.82 9.37
N TYR A 110 0.08 -2.04 9.90
CA TYR A 110 -0.56 -3.17 9.27
C TYR A 110 -1.76 -3.62 10.09
N PHE A 111 -2.94 -3.48 9.49
CA PHE A 111 -4.22 -3.85 10.08
C PHE A 111 -4.74 -5.11 9.41
N ALA A 112 -4.70 -6.23 10.13
CA ALA A 112 -5.26 -7.49 9.66
C ALA A 112 -6.78 -7.49 9.81
N ASN A 113 -7.47 -7.88 8.76
CA ASN A 113 -8.93 -8.02 8.75
C ASN A 113 -9.33 -9.39 9.27
N ARG A 114 -9.77 -9.47 10.52
CA ARG A 114 -10.10 -10.72 11.20
C ARG A 114 -11.58 -10.82 11.57
N PRO A 115 -12.12 -12.04 11.69
CA PRO A 115 -13.45 -12.22 12.29
C PRO A 115 -13.49 -11.55 13.66
N SER A 116 -14.47 -10.71 13.91
CA SER A 116 -14.65 -10.09 15.22
C SER A 116 -15.19 -11.10 16.21
N SER A 117 -14.45 -11.31 17.30
CA SER A 117 -14.94 -12.06 18.45
C SER A 117 -15.93 -11.24 19.30
N VAL A 118 -16.04 -9.95 19.03
CA VAL A 118 -16.91 -9.03 19.77
C VAL A 118 -18.03 -8.57 18.83
N ALA A 119 -19.26 -9.00 19.11
CA ALA A 119 -20.43 -8.36 18.54
C ALA A 119 -20.47 -6.92 19.05
N VAL A 120 -20.02 -5.96 18.23
CA VAL A 120 -20.19 -4.54 18.52
C VAL A 120 -21.54 -4.14 17.94
N PRO A 121 -22.57 -3.92 18.75
CA PRO A 121 -23.84 -3.40 18.29
C PRO A 121 -23.67 -1.90 18.02
N VAL A 122 -22.99 -1.55 16.93
CA VAL A 122 -22.91 -0.19 16.44
C VAL A 122 -23.96 -0.04 15.34
N LEU A 123 -24.99 0.76 15.62
CA LEU A 123 -25.98 1.25 14.66
C LEU A 123 -26.88 0.21 13.98
N GLY A 124 -27.42 -0.76 14.71
CA GLY A 124 -28.56 -1.56 14.21
C GLY A 124 -28.26 -2.43 12.98
N LEU A 125 -26.98 -2.66 12.66
CA LEU A 125 -26.56 -3.62 11.67
C LEU A 125 -26.53 -4.98 12.37
N SER A 126 -27.47 -5.83 12.02
CA SER A 126 -27.64 -7.18 12.54
C SER A 126 -26.37 -8.01 12.37
N GLY A 127 -25.96 -8.65 13.45
CA GLY A 127 -24.74 -9.42 13.56
C GLY A 127 -24.69 -10.62 12.63
N ASP A 128 -23.95 -10.46 11.57
CA ASP A 128 -23.41 -11.50 10.68
C ASP A 128 -21.92 -11.73 10.99
N GLY A 129 -21.57 -11.98 12.26
CA GLY A 129 -20.20 -12.25 12.64
C GLY A 129 -19.22 -11.21 12.11
N GLY A 130 -19.46 -9.93 12.42
CA GLY A 130 -18.72 -8.80 11.83
C GLY A 130 -17.20 -9.00 11.83
N ARG A 131 -16.53 -8.51 10.81
CA ARG A 131 -15.07 -8.47 10.76
C ARG A 131 -14.56 -7.16 11.36
N SER A 132 -13.36 -7.19 11.93
CA SER A 132 -12.70 -6.01 12.48
C SER A 132 -11.24 -5.99 12.05
N PHE A 133 -10.71 -4.78 11.94
CA PHE A 133 -9.26 -4.60 11.73
C PHE A 133 -8.54 -4.64 13.07
N GLU A 134 -7.52 -5.48 13.16
CA GLU A 134 -6.61 -5.59 14.29
C GLU A 134 -5.25 -5.05 13.89
N ASP A 135 -4.70 -4.11 14.66
CA ASP A 135 -3.34 -3.61 14.44
C ASP A 135 -2.34 -4.66 14.91
N ILE A 136 -1.67 -5.28 13.95
CA ILE A 136 -0.61 -6.28 14.18
C ILE A 136 0.74 -5.81 13.64
N SER A 137 0.92 -4.50 13.47
CA SER A 137 2.11 -3.90 12.89
C SER A 137 3.40 -4.43 13.52
N ALA A 138 3.48 -4.41 14.86
CA ALA A 138 4.67 -4.86 15.58
C ALA A 138 4.97 -6.36 15.46
N LEU A 139 3.98 -7.18 15.11
CA LEU A 139 4.12 -8.61 14.90
C LEU A 139 4.46 -8.96 13.45
N SER A 140 4.10 -8.07 12.52
CA SER A 140 4.24 -8.31 11.08
C SER A 140 5.65 -8.05 10.55
N GLY A 141 6.46 -7.25 11.26
CA GLY A 141 7.72 -6.72 10.75
C GLY A 141 7.56 -5.58 9.72
N LEU A 142 6.32 -5.11 9.49
CA LEU A 142 6.00 -4.03 8.55
C LEU A 142 5.96 -2.66 9.23
N ASP A 143 6.19 -2.59 10.53
CA ASP A 143 6.18 -1.38 11.36
C ASP A 143 7.45 -0.52 11.20
N ASN A 144 7.85 -0.27 9.96
CA ASN A 144 9.03 0.52 9.62
C ASN A 144 8.93 1.93 10.21
N PRO A 145 9.96 2.41 10.97
CA PRO A 145 9.98 3.75 11.53
C PRO A 145 10.56 4.81 10.59
N ALA A 146 10.95 4.45 9.37
CA ALA A 146 11.43 5.40 8.39
C ALA A 146 10.28 6.28 7.88
N ASP A 147 10.60 7.47 7.37
CA ASP A 147 9.63 8.38 6.77
C ASP A 147 9.14 7.82 5.44
N SER A 148 8.15 6.94 5.50
CA SER A 148 7.65 6.21 4.34
C SER A 148 6.83 7.10 3.42
N ARG A 149 6.99 6.92 2.09
CA ARG A 149 6.31 7.75 1.08
C ARG A 149 5.38 6.98 0.19
N GLY A 150 5.81 5.86 -0.31
CA GLY A 150 5.02 5.06 -1.23
C GLY A 150 5.41 3.61 -1.17
N PHE A 151 4.46 2.73 -1.48
CA PHE A 151 4.73 1.31 -1.62
C PHE A 151 3.91 0.70 -2.74
N ALA A 152 4.43 -0.37 -3.31
CA ALA A 152 3.73 -1.20 -4.26
C ALA A 152 3.56 -2.60 -3.70
N VAL A 153 2.39 -3.19 -3.94
CA VAL A 153 2.09 -4.59 -3.66
C VAL A 153 2.34 -5.40 -4.92
N LEU A 154 3.15 -6.44 -4.78
CA LEU A 154 3.53 -7.33 -5.87
C LEU A 154 3.83 -8.72 -5.29
N ASP A 155 3.92 -9.70 -6.15
CA ASP A 155 4.46 -11.02 -5.83
C ASP A 155 5.70 -11.18 -6.73
N TYR A 156 6.89 -10.84 -6.18
CA TYR A 156 8.11 -10.69 -7.00
C TYR A 156 8.74 -12.02 -7.37
N ASP A 157 8.56 -13.05 -6.57
CA ASP A 157 9.14 -14.38 -6.81
C ASP A 157 8.12 -15.39 -7.33
N ARG A 158 6.84 -14.99 -7.42
CA ARG A 158 5.72 -15.79 -7.92
C ARG A 158 5.45 -17.03 -7.08
N ASP A 159 5.54 -16.89 -5.79
CA ASP A 159 5.17 -17.94 -4.84
C ASP A 159 3.65 -17.95 -4.51
N GLY A 160 2.93 -16.90 -4.94
CA GLY A 160 1.48 -16.75 -4.76
C GLY A 160 1.10 -15.90 -3.56
N TRP A 161 2.08 -15.30 -2.87
CA TRP A 161 1.85 -14.41 -1.75
C TRP A 161 2.30 -13.00 -2.10
N GLN A 162 1.58 -12.01 -1.59
CA GLN A 162 1.84 -10.62 -1.93
C GLN A 162 2.94 -10.04 -1.05
N ASP A 163 3.96 -9.49 -1.67
CA ASP A 163 5.10 -8.80 -1.08
C ASP A 163 4.90 -7.28 -1.10
N ILE A 164 5.79 -6.54 -0.44
CA ILE A 164 5.76 -5.08 -0.40
C ILE A 164 7.12 -4.51 -0.80
N ALA A 165 7.11 -3.64 -1.81
CA ALA A 165 8.23 -2.77 -2.17
C ALA A 165 7.96 -1.37 -1.62
N LEU A 166 8.71 -0.94 -0.61
CA LEU A 166 8.52 0.30 0.14
C LEU A 166 9.62 1.32 -0.18
N VAL A 167 9.24 2.58 -0.39
CA VAL A 167 10.16 3.71 -0.58
C VAL A 167 10.00 4.70 0.56
N ASN A 168 11.13 5.13 1.14
CA ASN A 168 11.21 6.08 2.23
C ASN A 168 11.93 7.37 1.79
N ALA A 169 11.70 8.46 2.52
CA ALA A 169 12.43 9.72 2.32
C ALA A 169 13.79 9.74 3.04
N ASN A 170 13.96 8.88 4.05
CA ASN A 170 15.20 8.73 4.80
C ASN A 170 15.74 7.29 4.71
N GLN A 171 16.84 6.99 5.39
CA GLN A 171 17.45 5.66 5.36
C GLN A 171 16.68 4.65 6.22
N PRO A 172 16.50 3.42 5.72
CA PRO A 172 16.86 2.95 4.36
C PRO A 172 15.89 3.49 3.31
N LEU A 173 16.40 3.99 2.18
CA LEU A 173 15.57 4.58 1.11
C LEU A 173 14.60 3.60 0.47
N PHE A 174 14.92 2.31 0.52
CA PHE A 174 14.11 1.25 -0.08
C PHE A 174 14.13 0.00 0.79
N ASN A 175 12.97 -0.62 0.95
CA ASN A 175 12.80 -1.94 1.56
C ASN A 175 11.99 -2.83 0.61
N LEU A 176 12.44 -4.07 0.43
CA LEU A 176 11.65 -5.13 -0.17
C LEU A 176 11.31 -6.15 0.91
N TYR A 177 10.05 -6.24 1.26
CA TYR A 177 9.53 -7.20 2.23
C TYR A 177 9.01 -8.42 1.50
N HIS A 178 9.59 -9.57 1.79
CA HIS A 178 9.08 -10.86 1.35
C HIS A 178 8.03 -11.37 2.34
N ASN A 179 6.96 -11.93 1.84
CA ASN A 179 5.88 -12.47 2.65
C ASN A 179 6.21 -13.87 3.19
N GLU A 180 6.57 -13.94 4.46
CA GLU A 180 6.96 -15.19 5.13
C GLU A 180 5.78 -15.95 5.77
N MET A 181 4.54 -15.56 5.50
CA MET A 181 3.36 -16.23 6.07
C MET A 181 3.28 -17.73 5.73
N PRO A 182 3.67 -18.20 4.53
CA PRO A 182 3.74 -19.64 4.25
C PRO A 182 4.70 -20.39 5.16
N ALA A 183 5.87 -19.82 5.45
CA ALA A 183 6.86 -20.40 6.34
C ALA A 183 6.37 -20.46 7.79
N ALA A 184 5.48 -19.53 8.17
CA ALA A 184 4.80 -19.53 9.48
C ALA A 184 3.64 -20.54 9.56
N GLY A 185 3.40 -21.35 8.53
CA GLY A 185 2.39 -22.39 8.51
C GLY A 185 0.98 -21.91 8.13
N LEU A 186 0.84 -20.68 7.63
CA LEU A 186 -0.42 -20.21 7.07
C LEU A 186 -0.61 -20.81 5.67
N ASN A 187 -1.80 -21.34 5.43
CA ASN A 187 -2.18 -21.97 4.16
C ASN A 187 -3.38 -21.20 3.58
N GLY A 188 -3.11 -20.40 2.56
CA GLY A 188 -4.13 -19.72 1.78
C GLY A 188 -3.99 -20.04 0.30
N GLY A 189 -5.06 -20.49 -0.33
CA GLY A 189 -5.10 -20.66 -1.79
C GLY A 189 -5.25 -19.29 -2.47
N MET A 190 -4.84 -19.22 -3.76
CA MET A 190 -4.99 -18.01 -4.56
C MET A 190 -5.25 -18.32 -6.03
N ILE A 191 -5.78 -17.33 -6.74
CA ILE A 191 -5.72 -17.25 -8.20
C ILE A 191 -5.08 -15.91 -8.60
N ALA A 192 -4.41 -15.89 -9.74
CA ALA A 192 -3.85 -14.67 -10.33
C ALA A 192 -4.63 -14.30 -11.60
N ILE A 193 -4.84 -13.00 -11.82
CA ILE A 193 -5.57 -12.51 -12.98
C ILE A 193 -4.74 -11.44 -13.68
N ARG A 194 -4.53 -11.62 -14.97
CA ARG A 194 -3.91 -10.62 -15.86
C ARG A 194 -4.94 -10.17 -16.89
N PHE A 195 -5.04 -8.85 -17.08
CA PHE A 195 -6.02 -8.24 -17.98
C PHE A 195 -5.36 -7.83 -19.29
N VAL A 196 -6.06 -8.07 -20.40
CA VAL A 196 -5.67 -7.64 -21.74
C VAL A 196 -6.89 -6.97 -22.39
N GLY A 197 -6.91 -5.62 -22.31
CA GLY A 197 -7.95 -4.83 -22.95
C GLY A 197 -7.76 -4.73 -24.46
N GLY A 198 -8.84 -4.44 -25.16
CA GLY A 198 -8.85 -4.49 -26.62
C GLY A 198 -8.22 -3.27 -27.31
N ASN A 199 -8.04 -2.13 -26.63
CA ASN A 199 -7.37 -0.96 -27.19
C ASN A 199 -5.84 -1.12 -27.14
N ARG A 200 -5.27 -1.73 -28.17
CA ARG A 200 -3.84 -2.04 -28.29
C ARG A 200 -3.10 -1.23 -29.35
N THR A 201 -3.80 -0.33 -30.02
CA THR A 201 -3.26 0.54 -31.08
C THR A 201 -3.25 2.00 -30.65
N PRO A 202 -2.44 2.88 -31.31
CA PRO A 202 -2.42 4.31 -31.01
C PRO A 202 -3.75 5.04 -31.25
N GLY A 203 -4.67 4.46 -32.04
CA GLY A 203 -6.02 4.99 -32.30
C GLY A 203 -7.04 4.30 -31.40
N PRO A 204 -7.23 4.74 -30.13
CA PRO A 204 -8.15 4.08 -29.20
C PRO A 204 -9.59 4.22 -29.67
N SER A 205 -10.37 3.15 -29.56
CA SER A 205 -11.80 3.14 -29.79
C SER A 205 -12.56 3.10 -28.47
N ARG A 206 -13.82 3.57 -28.49
CA ARG A 206 -14.72 3.43 -27.34
C ARG A 206 -15.29 2.01 -27.21
N GLU A 207 -15.04 1.15 -28.19
CA GLU A 207 -15.53 -0.23 -28.19
C GLU A 207 -14.83 -1.13 -27.17
N PHE A 208 -13.59 -0.78 -26.78
CA PHE A 208 -12.76 -1.58 -25.89
C PHE A 208 -12.20 -0.75 -24.74
N ALA A 209 -11.89 -1.42 -23.65
CA ALA A 209 -11.15 -0.88 -22.52
C ALA A 209 -9.68 -0.60 -22.90
N SER A 210 -8.97 0.15 -22.03
CA SER A 210 -7.54 0.41 -22.18
C SER A 210 -6.74 -0.88 -22.28
N ARG A 211 -5.56 -0.82 -22.92
CA ARG A 211 -4.65 -1.95 -23.17
C ARG A 211 -4.46 -2.86 -21.95
N ASP A 212 -4.26 -2.26 -20.79
CA ASP A 212 -3.96 -2.98 -19.55
C ASP A 212 -5.23 -3.31 -18.73
N GLY A 213 -6.42 -2.94 -19.25
CA GLY A 213 -7.71 -3.30 -18.67
C GLY A 213 -8.06 -2.63 -17.35
N TYR A 214 -7.39 -1.52 -16.98
CA TYR A 214 -7.70 -0.79 -15.76
C TYR A 214 -9.16 -0.34 -15.72
N GLY A 215 -9.77 -0.45 -14.53
CA GLY A 215 -11.20 -0.23 -14.30
C GLY A 215 -12.06 -1.49 -14.50
N ALA A 216 -11.46 -2.62 -14.89
CA ALA A 216 -12.18 -3.89 -14.96
C ALA A 216 -12.59 -4.34 -13.53
N ARG A 217 -13.83 -4.79 -13.40
CA ARG A 217 -14.38 -5.35 -12.17
C ARG A 217 -14.46 -6.86 -12.27
N VAL A 218 -14.03 -7.54 -11.22
CA VAL A 218 -14.01 -8.97 -11.14
C VAL A 218 -14.93 -9.43 -10.01
N LYS A 219 -15.88 -10.32 -10.35
CA LYS A 219 -16.67 -11.05 -9.37
C LYS A 219 -16.13 -12.47 -9.30
N VAL A 220 -15.71 -12.90 -8.13
CA VAL A 220 -15.21 -14.24 -7.85
C VAL A 220 -16.21 -14.94 -6.96
N ASP A 221 -16.75 -16.07 -7.40
CA ASP A 221 -17.70 -16.88 -6.65
C ASP A 221 -16.96 -18.12 -6.14
N LEU A 222 -16.85 -18.27 -4.83
CA LEU A 222 -16.22 -19.42 -4.17
C LEU A 222 -17.23 -20.51 -3.83
N GLY A 223 -18.54 -20.26 -4.08
CA GLY A 223 -19.65 -21.13 -3.74
C GLY A 223 -20.40 -20.61 -2.51
N ASP A 224 -19.74 -20.49 -1.39
CA ASP A 224 -20.25 -19.95 -0.14
C ASP A 224 -20.05 -18.43 -0.01
N THR A 225 -19.03 -17.90 -0.62
CA THR A 225 -18.63 -16.48 -0.54
C THR A 225 -18.45 -15.89 -1.94
N LYS A 226 -18.81 -14.62 -2.08
CA LYS A 226 -18.63 -13.85 -3.32
C LYS A 226 -17.74 -12.65 -3.06
N LEU A 227 -16.66 -12.55 -3.83
CA LEU A 227 -15.70 -11.47 -3.76
C LEU A 227 -15.88 -10.52 -4.94
N ILE A 228 -15.65 -9.23 -4.70
CA ILE A 228 -15.56 -8.21 -5.74
C ILE A 228 -14.19 -7.57 -5.65
N ARG A 229 -13.52 -7.48 -6.79
CA ARG A 229 -12.22 -6.81 -6.94
C ARG A 229 -12.28 -5.86 -8.12
N GLU A 230 -11.48 -4.82 -8.08
CA GLU A 230 -11.33 -3.86 -9.16
C GLU A 230 -9.86 -3.76 -9.57
N HIS A 231 -9.61 -3.81 -10.87
CA HIS A 231 -8.27 -3.64 -11.41
C HIS A 231 -7.97 -2.15 -11.56
N ARG A 232 -7.21 -1.59 -10.62
CA ARG A 232 -6.94 -0.15 -10.53
C ARG A 232 -5.61 0.22 -11.16
N CYS A 233 -5.56 1.44 -11.70
CA CYS A 233 -4.33 2.10 -12.13
C CYS A 233 -3.89 3.05 -11.02
N GLY A 234 -2.89 2.63 -10.25
CA GLY A 234 -2.43 3.38 -9.07
C GLY A 234 -3.23 3.05 -7.81
N ASP A 235 -2.50 2.87 -6.73
CA ASP A 235 -3.04 2.67 -5.38
C ASP A 235 -2.07 3.32 -4.41
N GLY A 236 -2.57 4.09 -3.44
CA GLY A 236 -1.73 4.89 -2.57
C GLY A 236 -1.18 6.15 -3.25
N TRP A 237 -0.16 6.76 -2.67
CA TRP A 237 0.43 8.00 -3.16
C TRP A 237 1.59 7.74 -4.12
N SER A 238 1.47 8.21 -5.37
CA SER A 238 2.50 8.11 -6.43
C SER A 238 3.03 6.68 -6.68
N THR A 239 2.19 5.66 -6.46
CA THR A 239 2.56 4.26 -6.61
C THR A 239 1.58 3.49 -7.47
N GLN A 240 2.03 2.36 -7.98
CA GLN A 240 1.21 1.44 -8.74
C GLN A 240 1.59 0.00 -8.37
N ASN A 241 0.58 -0.78 -7.99
CA ASN A 241 0.73 -2.20 -7.70
C ASN A 241 1.00 -3.01 -8.97
N SER A 242 1.37 -4.26 -8.79
CA SER A 242 1.51 -5.22 -9.90
C SER A 242 0.26 -5.22 -10.78
N ALA A 243 0.46 -5.26 -12.11
CA ALA A 243 -0.64 -5.45 -13.07
C ALA A 243 -1.27 -6.85 -13.00
N THR A 244 -0.67 -7.78 -12.28
CA THR A 244 -1.25 -9.09 -11.98
C THR A 244 -2.00 -9.01 -10.65
N MET A 245 -3.30 -9.14 -10.71
CA MET A 245 -4.16 -9.15 -9.53
C MET A 245 -4.10 -10.52 -8.86
N ILE A 246 -3.64 -10.59 -7.63
CA ILE A 246 -3.74 -11.78 -6.78
C ILE A 246 -5.08 -11.72 -6.02
N VAL A 247 -5.80 -12.81 -6.01
CA VAL A 247 -7.05 -12.96 -5.25
C VAL A 247 -6.91 -14.17 -4.36
N GLY A 248 -6.82 -13.95 -3.05
CA GLY A 248 -6.87 -15.03 -2.06
C GLY A 248 -8.25 -15.70 -2.07
N ILE A 249 -8.24 -17.02 -1.92
CA ILE A 249 -9.44 -17.85 -1.91
C ILE A 249 -9.57 -18.69 -0.63
N GLY A 250 -8.75 -18.40 0.37
CA GLY A 250 -8.75 -19.11 1.65
C GLY A 250 -8.45 -20.60 1.50
N SER A 251 -9.25 -21.43 2.09
CA SER A 251 -9.11 -22.89 2.04
C SER A 251 -9.75 -23.55 0.81
N HIS A 252 -10.29 -22.76 -0.13
CA HIS A 252 -10.91 -23.34 -1.33
C HIS A 252 -9.85 -23.86 -2.29
N THR A 253 -10.09 -25.01 -2.88
CA THR A 253 -9.22 -25.64 -3.88
C THR A 253 -9.55 -25.23 -5.31
N ASN A 254 -10.66 -24.54 -5.50
CA ASN A 254 -11.09 -24.01 -6.79
C ASN A 254 -12.06 -22.81 -6.59
N VAL A 255 -12.15 -22.00 -7.63
CA VAL A 255 -13.16 -20.94 -7.77
C VAL A 255 -14.31 -21.51 -8.61
N ALA A 256 -15.53 -21.44 -8.07
CA ALA A 256 -16.72 -21.94 -8.76
C ALA A 256 -16.98 -21.16 -10.07
N SER A 257 -16.89 -19.84 -10.02
CA SER A 257 -16.96 -19.00 -11.22
C SER A 257 -16.27 -17.65 -11.04
N ILE A 258 -15.83 -17.09 -12.17
CA ILE A 258 -15.32 -15.74 -12.27
C ILE A 258 -16.05 -15.00 -13.37
N THR A 259 -16.40 -13.74 -13.12
CA THR A 259 -16.96 -12.85 -14.12
C THR A 259 -16.17 -11.55 -14.13
N VAL A 260 -15.65 -11.19 -15.29
CA VAL A 260 -14.94 -9.94 -15.53
C VAL A 260 -15.87 -9.00 -16.32
N GLN A 261 -16.08 -7.82 -15.79
CA GLN A 261 -16.79 -6.73 -16.44
C GLN A 261 -15.78 -5.63 -16.79
N TRP A 262 -15.65 -5.35 -18.07
CA TRP A 262 -14.75 -4.33 -18.60
C TRP A 262 -15.39 -2.93 -18.55
N PRO A 263 -14.60 -1.84 -18.51
CA PRO A 263 -15.13 -0.46 -18.62
C PRO A 263 -15.93 -0.19 -19.88
N SER A 264 -15.68 -0.92 -20.97
CA SER A 264 -16.47 -0.86 -22.20
C SER A 264 -17.90 -1.42 -22.05
N GLY A 265 -18.23 -2.03 -20.90
CA GLY A 265 -19.47 -2.74 -20.65
C GLY A 265 -19.48 -4.21 -21.06
N LYS A 266 -18.46 -4.68 -21.79
CA LYS A 266 -18.34 -6.11 -22.16
C LYS A 266 -18.12 -6.96 -20.90
N THR A 267 -18.56 -8.21 -20.98
CA THR A 267 -18.39 -9.19 -19.89
C THR A 267 -17.85 -10.51 -20.42
N ALA A 268 -17.08 -11.20 -19.58
CA ALA A 268 -16.62 -12.54 -19.83
C ALA A 268 -16.69 -13.37 -18.53
N SER A 269 -16.98 -14.66 -18.64
CA SER A 269 -17.07 -15.54 -17.47
C SER A 269 -16.38 -16.88 -17.73
N ALA A 270 -15.80 -17.43 -16.67
CA ALA A 270 -15.22 -18.77 -16.63
C ALA A 270 -15.69 -19.50 -15.37
N ARG A 271 -15.56 -20.83 -15.34
CA ARG A 271 -15.98 -21.67 -14.22
C ARG A 271 -14.92 -22.69 -13.89
N ALA A 272 -14.99 -23.23 -12.66
CA ALA A 272 -14.13 -24.32 -12.18
C ALA A 272 -12.64 -24.01 -12.36
N ILE A 273 -12.19 -22.87 -11.82
CA ILE A 273 -10.79 -22.44 -11.91
C ILE A 273 -10.02 -23.03 -10.73
N PRO A 274 -9.02 -23.90 -10.97
CA PRO A 274 -8.21 -24.47 -9.91
C PRO A 274 -7.39 -23.41 -9.15
N GLU A 275 -7.12 -23.65 -7.88
CA GLU A 275 -6.16 -22.90 -7.09
C GLU A 275 -4.80 -22.86 -7.82
N GLY A 276 -4.03 -21.78 -7.61
CA GLY A 276 -2.72 -21.59 -8.22
C GLY A 276 -2.73 -21.30 -9.74
N THR A 277 -3.89 -20.96 -10.30
CA THR A 277 -4.03 -20.64 -11.73
C THR A 277 -3.77 -19.16 -12.00
N LEU A 278 -2.94 -18.87 -13.01
CA LEU A 278 -2.89 -17.56 -13.68
C LEU A 278 -3.92 -17.56 -14.82
N LEU A 279 -4.93 -16.71 -14.69
CA LEU A 279 -5.90 -16.42 -15.74
C LEU A 279 -5.48 -15.18 -16.51
N THR A 280 -5.17 -15.32 -17.80
CA THR A 280 -5.10 -14.16 -18.69
C THR A 280 -6.47 -13.95 -19.31
N VAL A 281 -7.07 -12.78 -19.08
CA VAL A 281 -8.43 -12.45 -19.53
C VAL A 281 -8.34 -11.44 -20.66
N TYR A 282 -8.90 -11.79 -21.79
CA TYR A 282 -8.91 -10.99 -23.01
C TYR A 282 -10.30 -10.37 -23.23
N GLU A 283 -10.36 -9.06 -23.34
CA GLU A 283 -11.59 -8.38 -23.70
C GLU A 283 -11.98 -8.66 -25.16
N ASN A 284 -11.00 -8.57 -26.05
CA ASN A 284 -11.14 -8.99 -27.44
C ASN A 284 -10.59 -10.40 -27.62
N ARG A 285 -11.45 -11.38 -27.89
CA ARG A 285 -11.04 -12.79 -28.09
C ARG A 285 -10.11 -12.97 -29.29
N ALA A 286 -10.14 -12.06 -30.27
CA ALA A 286 -9.23 -12.13 -31.42
C ALA A 286 -7.75 -11.97 -31.01
N ASP A 287 -7.47 -11.27 -29.89
CA ASP A 287 -6.13 -11.06 -29.38
C ASP A 287 -5.61 -12.25 -28.55
N SER A 288 -6.50 -13.16 -28.17
CA SER A 288 -6.13 -14.36 -27.43
C SER A 288 -5.50 -15.43 -28.35
N PRO A 289 -4.43 -16.09 -27.93
CA PRO A 289 -3.81 -17.17 -28.70
C PRO A 289 -4.75 -18.37 -28.95
N SER A 290 -5.68 -18.59 -28.03
CA SER A 290 -6.69 -19.68 -28.14
C SER A 290 -8.03 -19.21 -28.69
N LYS A 291 -8.18 -17.92 -29.05
CA LYS A 291 -9.44 -17.28 -29.47
C LYS A 291 -10.56 -17.39 -28.42
N THR A 292 -10.19 -17.60 -27.16
CA THR A 292 -11.09 -17.63 -26.00
C THR A 292 -10.88 -16.38 -25.12
N ALA A 293 -11.88 -16.03 -24.33
CA ALA A 293 -11.75 -14.88 -23.41
C ALA A 293 -10.79 -15.17 -22.24
N PHE A 294 -10.57 -16.44 -21.89
CA PHE A 294 -9.72 -16.85 -20.79
C PHE A 294 -8.68 -17.84 -21.25
N VAL A 295 -7.43 -17.63 -20.81
CA VAL A 295 -6.32 -18.58 -20.97
C VAL A 295 -5.75 -18.84 -19.59
N GLY A 296 -5.77 -20.09 -19.16
CA GLY A 296 -5.24 -20.53 -17.86
C GLY A 296 -3.83 -21.11 -18.01
N ALA A 297 -2.98 -20.85 -17.02
CA ALA A 297 -1.65 -21.44 -16.87
C ALA A 297 -1.32 -21.55 -15.36
N PRO A 298 -0.40 -22.43 -14.94
CA PRO A 298 0.10 -22.43 -13.59
C PRO A 298 0.75 -21.05 -13.25
N TYR A 299 0.43 -20.52 -12.08
CA TYR A 299 1.00 -19.26 -11.62
C TYR A 299 2.34 -19.45 -10.93
N ARG A 300 2.39 -20.36 -9.97
CA ARG A 300 3.59 -20.59 -9.14
C ARG A 300 4.73 -21.16 -9.98
N VAL A 301 5.92 -20.54 -9.80
CA VAL A 301 7.15 -21.08 -10.37
C VAL A 301 7.78 -21.97 -9.32
N LYS A 302 8.03 -23.24 -9.67
CA LYS A 302 8.79 -24.13 -8.77
C LYS A 302 10.14 -23.49 -8.50
N PRO A 303 10.60 -23.38 -7.24
CA PRO A 303 11.93 -22.87 -6.93
C PRO A 303 12.95 -23.66 -7.78
N ARG A 304 13.88 -22.95 -8.42
CA ARG A 304 15.02 -23.61 -9.06
C ARG A 304 15.81 -24.32 -7.95
N ALA A 305 15.87 -25.64 -7.98
CA ALA A 305 16.75 -26.40 -7.13
C ALA A 305 18.18 -25.84 -7.33
N GLY A 306 18.76 -25.20 -6.29
CA GLY A 306 20.13 -24.68 -6.33
C GLY A 306 20.33 -23.20 -6.11
N ARG A 307 19.33 -22.41 -5.69
CA ARG A 307 19.61 -21.07 -5.19
C ARG A 307 20.20 -21.20 -3.79
N VAL A 308 21.53 -21.11 -3.71
CA VAL A 308 22.23 -20.97 -2.44
C VAL A 308 21.70 -19.71 -1.76
N GLU A 309 21.06 -19.87 -0.61
CA GLU A 309 20.78 -18.75 0.28
C GLU A 309 22.11 -18.07 0.61
N ARG A 310 22.31 -16.87 0.07
CA ARG A 310 23.39 -16.02 0.56
C ARG A 310 23.01 -15.60 1.96
N SER A 311 23.69 -16.19 2.93
CA SER A 311 23.53 -15.82 4.32
C SER A 311 23.75 -14.32 4.49
N ALA A 312 22.93 -13.68 5.31
CA ALA A 312 23.00 -12.25 5.67
C ALA A 312 24.33 -11.82 6.35
N SER A 313 25.39 -12.62 6.25
CA SER A 313 26.70 -12.39 6.85
C SER A 313 27.78 -11.94 5.87
N GLU A 314 27.50 -11.76 4.57
CA GLU A 314 28.47 -11.09 3.70
C GLU A 314 28.46 -9.59 4.00
N LYS A 315 29.37 -9.21 4.90
CA LYS A 315 29.74 -7.83 5.20
C LYS A 315 29.96 -7.07 3.89
N MET A 316 29.20 -5.98 3.70
CA MET A 316 29.56 -5.01 2.67
C MET A 316 31.04 -4.72 2.72
N PRO A 317 31.75 -4.69 1.57
CA PRO A 317 33.13 -4.26 1.55
C PRO A 317 33.18 -2.86 2.16
N ARG A 318 34.01 -2.67 3.18
CA ARG A 318 34.28 -1.35 3.75
C ARG A 318 34.84 -0.49 2.63
N LEU A 319 34.18 0.59 2.30
CA LEU A 319 34.75 1.64 1.45
C LEU A 319 36.06 2.09 2.12
N ASP A 320 37.14 2.01 1.36
CA ASP A 320 38.48 2.42 1.77
C ASP A 320 38.44 3.91 2.15
N PRO A 321 38.77 4.30 3.39
CA PRO A 321 38.76 5.70 3.81
C PRO A 321 39.72 6.59 3.02
N GLN A 322 40.65 6.01 2.27
CA GLN A 322 41.66 6.77 1.54
C GLN A 322 41.20 7.32 0.19
N LEU A 323 40.04 6.95 -0.32
CA LEU A 323 39.49 7.49 -1.55
C LEU A 323 38.96 8.93 -1.44
N ASN A 324 38.66 9.38 -0.22
CA ASN A 324 38.09 10.70 0.04
C ASN A 324 39.11 11.86 0.14
N GLU A 325 40.41 11.57 0.24
CA GLU A 325 41.43 12.62 0.30
C GLU A 325 41.95 13.07 -1.09
N ARG A 326 41.77 12.26 -2.13
CA ARG A 326 42.21 12.62 -3.47
C ARG A 326 41.24 13.51 -4.26
N GLU A 327 40.00 13.59 -3.86
CA GLU A 327 39.01 14.46 -4.52
C GLU A 327 38.89 15.85 -3.88
N ARG A 328 39.52 16.09 -2.73
CA ARG A 328 39.56 17.43 -2.09
C ARG A 328 40.75 18.30 -2.51
N GLN A 329 41.60 17.76 -3.40
CA GLN A 329 42.78 18.49 -3.91
C GLN A 329 42.75 18.73 -5.43
N ARG A 330 41.55 18.68 -6.03
CA ARG A 330 41.36 19.13 -7.42
C ARG A 330 40.30 20.21 -7.52
#